data_987ee8f21d26820a778d60b9602595d0
#
_entry.id   987ee8f21d26820a778d60b9602595d0
#
_cell.length_a   1.000
_cell.length_b   1.000
_cell.length_c   1.000
_cell.angle_alpha   90.00
_cell.angle_beta   90.00
_cell.angle_gamma   90.00
#
_symmetry.space_group_name_H-M   'P 1'
#
loop_
_entity.id
_entity.type
_entity.pdbx_description
1 polymer ?
#
loop_
_entity_poly.entity_id
_entity_poly.type
_entity_poly.pdbx_seq_one_letter_code
_entity_poly.pdbx_strand_id
1 'polypeptide(L)'
;MSEPAVTTPGPAPAVVELTTPHGPARAHMHAVEGARAALLLGHGANGSVTAPDLRIATEVAIGAGVTVALFEQPYRVAGRRSPSPAHQLDAAWVAGSEELRAGPWRDLPLLAGGRSSGARVACRTAAATGAIGVLCLAFPLHAPRRSPTAELKTRQPELDAVTVPVLVVQGVRDPFGMPVSPPNGTVVQVAGDHGLRADRAAVAAAVREWLEEQLSRADGRTGR
;
A
#
# COMPACT_ATOMS: atom_id res chain seq x y z
N MET A 1 -7.61 -34.59 20.32
CA MET A 1 -6.62 -33.48 20.29
C MET A 1 -6.09 -33.47 18.87
N SER A 2 -6.61 -32.56 18.01
CA SER A 2 -6.15 -32.42 16.61
C SER A 2 -4.96 -31.48 16.58
N GLU A 3 -3.84 -31.94 16.05
CA GLU A 3 -2.65 -31.12 15.83
C GLU A 3 -2.99 -29.92 14.91
N PRO A 4 -2.45 -28.71 15.18
CA PRO A 4 -2.61 -27.58 14.28
C PRO A 4 -1.85 -27.90 12.98
N ALA A 5 -2.55 -27.77 11.84
CA ALA A 5 -1.96 -27.92 10.52
C ALA A 5 -0.74 -26.97 10.38
N VAL A 6 0.43 -27.53 10.18
CA VAL A 6 1.65 -26.81 9.83
C VAL A 6 1.43 -26.24 8.43
N THR A 7 1.13 -24.94 8.35
CA THR A 7 1.05 -24.23 7.09
C THR A 7 2.46 -24.16 6.49
N THR A 8 2.72 -24.93 5.46
CA THR A 8 3.95 -24.86 4.68
C THR A 8 4.09 -23.42 4.14
N PRO A 9 5.21 -22.74 4.37
CA PRO A 9 5.41 -21.43 3.75
C PRO A 9 5.33 -21.59 2.22
N GLY A 10 4.47 -20.78 1.59
CA GLY A 10 4.37 -20.73 0.14
C GLY A 10 5.72 -20.39 -0.50
N PRO A 11 5.89 -20.63 -1.81
CA PRO A 11 7.14 -20.34 -2.51
C PRO A 11 7.50 -18.86 -2.30
N ALA A 12 8.81 -18.59 -2.20
CA ALA A 12 9.32 -17.23 -2.08
C ALA A 12 8.81 -16.37 -3.25
N PRO A 13 8.44 -15.10 -3.01
CA PRO A 13 7.94 -14.24 -4.08
C PRO A 13 8.98 -14.10 -5.19
N ALA A 14 8.55 -14.17 -6.44
CA ALA A 14 9.40 -13.85 -7.57
C ALA A 14 9.75 -12.35 -7.51
N VAL A 15 11.02 -12.01 -7.75
CA VAL A 15 11.47 -10.61 -7.77
C VAL A 15 11.66 -10.18 -9.21
N VAL A 16 10.95 -9.14 -9.62
CA VAL A 16 11.06 -8.52 -10.94
C VAL A 16 11.75 -7.17 -10.77
N GLU A 17 12.81 -6.93 -11.53
CA GLU A 17 13.44 -5.62 -11.60
C GLU A 17 12.66 -4.73 -12.57
N LEU A 18 12.37 -3.50 -12.14
CA LEU A 18 11.61 -2.51 -12.88
C LEU A 18 12.49 -1.32 -13.24
N THR A 19 12.35 -0.84 -14.46
CA THR A 19 13.08 0.33 -14.96
C THR A 19 12.39 1.62 -14.52
N THR A 20 13.11 2.52 -13.84
CA THR A 20 12.57 3.81 -13.44
C THR A 20 13.52 4.98 -13.72
N PRO A 21 13.02 6.22 -13.81
CA PRO A 21 13.85 7.41 -14.04
C PRO A 21 14.91 7.67 -12.96
N HIS A 22 14.79 7.01 -11.80
CA HIS A 22 15.67 7.24 -10.64
C HIS A 22 16.47 6.01 -10.23
N GLY A 23 16.70 5.09 -11.16
CA GLY A 23 17.38 3.81 -10.96
C GLY A 23 16.42 2.62 -10.89
N PRO A 24 16.93 1.40 -10.82
CA PRO A 24 16.09 0.21 -10.77
C PRO A 24 15.27 0.17 -9.48
N ALA A 25 14.00 -0.19 -9.61
CA ALA A 25 13.12 -0.60 -8.53
C ALA A 25 12.96 -2.13 -8.56
N ARG A 26 12.35 -2.71 -7.53
CA ARG A 26 11.99 -4.13 -7.52
C ARG A 26 10.55 -4.32 -7.13
N ALA A 27 9.88 -5.26 -7.81
CA ALA A 27 8.57 -5.76 -7.43
C ALA A 27 8.72 -7.19 -6.89
N HIS A 28 8.36 -7.38 -5.62
CA HIS A 28 8.29 -8.71 -5.01
C HIS A 28 6.89 -9.25 -5.26
N MET A 29 6.77 -10.14 -6.24
CA MET A 29 5.51 -10.60 -6.83
C MET A 29 4.91 -11.77 -6.05
N HIS A 30 3.68 -11.62 -5.60
CA HIS A 30 2.83 -12.67 -5.05
C HIS A 30 1.70 -12.94 -6.05
N ALA A 31 1.98 -13.80 -7.03
CA ALA A 31 1.05 -14.08 -8.11
C ALA A 31 -0.12 -14.95 -7.64
N VAL A 32 -1.31 -14.62 -8.11
CA VAL A 32 -2.54 -15.41 -7.93
C VAL A 32 -3.04 -15.79 -9.33
N GLU A 33 -3.23 -17.08 -9.59
CA GLU A 33 -3.79 -17.55 -10.84
C GLU A 33 -5.26 -17.13 -10.96
N GLY A 34 -5.65 -16.61 -12.12
CA GLY A 34 -7.01 -16.08 -12.34
C GLY A 34 -7.34 -14.87 -11.45
N ALA A 35 -6.34 -14.06 -11.12
CA ALA A 35 -6.53 -12.89 -10.25
C ALA A 35 -7.62 -11.95 -10.77
N ARG A 36 -8.47 -11.45 -9.86
CA ARG A 36 -9.57 -10.50 -10.14
C ARG A 36 -9.09 -9.04 -10.18
N ALA A 37 -7.97 -8.75 -9.54
CA ALA A 37 -7.35 -7.43 -9.49
C ALA A 37 -5.87 -7.55 -9.14
N ALA A 38 -5.14 -6.45 -9.27
CA ALA A 38 -3.77 -6.31 -8.82
C ALA A 38 -3.68 -5.25 -7.70
N LEU A 39 -2.84 -5.50 -6.69
CA LEU A 39 -2.56 -4.57 -5.60
C LEU A 39 -1.06 -4.25 -5.55
N LEU A 40 -0.71 -2.99 -5.79
CA LEU A 40 0.65 -2.48 -5.65
C LEU A 40 0.83 -1.83 -4.29
N LEU A 41 1.76 -2.34 -3.47
CA LEU A 41 2.00 -1.87 -2.10
C LEU A 41 3.41 -1.31 -1.91
N GLY A 42 3.51 -0.05 -1.50
CA GLY A 42 4.77 0.63 -1.19
C GLY A 42 5.19 0.52 0.27
N HIS A 43 6.49 0.42 0.53
CA HIS A 43 7.04 0.38 1.88
C HIS A 43 7.19 1.77 2.52
N GLY A 44 7.37 1.81 3.85
CA GLY A 44 7.69 3.02 4.61
C GLY A 44 9.12 3.52 4.36
N ALA A 45 9.41 4.76 4.76
CA ALA A 45 10.69 5.44 4.50
C ALA A 45 11.93 4.66 4.97
N ASN A 46 11.87 4.10 6.19
CA ASN A 46 12.97 3.31 6.78
C ASN A 46 12.65 1.81 6.80
N GLY A 47 11.51 1.41 6.21
CA GLY A 47 11.02 0.05 6.25
C GLY A 47 11.54 -0.80 5.10
N SER A 48 11.15 -2.07 5.16
CA SER A 48 11.32 -3.01 4.07
C SER A 48 9.96 -3.47 3.57
N VAL A 49 9.94 -4.13 2.44
CA VAL A 49 8.76 -4.82 1.90
C VAL A 49 8.24 -5.93 2.82
N THR A 50 9.01 -6.35 3.82
CA THR A 50 8.64 -7.38 4.81
C THR A 50 7.98 -6.81 6.08
N ALA A 51 7.55 -5.53 6.08
CA ALA A 51 6.87 -4.94 7.22
C ALA A 51 5.60 -5.73 7.59
N PRO A 52 5.31 -5.95 8.91
CA PRO A 52 4.23 -6.83 9.34
C PRO A 52 2.84 -6.44 8.80
N ASP A 53 2.56 -5.15 8.72
CA ASP A 53 1.31 -4.60 8.18
C ASP A 53 1.17 -4.83 6.67
N LEU A 54 2.27 -4.68 5.90
CA LEU A 54 2.29 -5.05 4.48
C LEU A 54 2.06 -6.54 4.27
N ARG A 55 2.64 -7.38 5.14
CA ARG A 55 2.42 -8.84 5.08
C ARG A 55 0.96 -9.20 5.34
N ILE A 56 0.32 -8.59 6.35
CA ILE A 56 -1.11 -8.79 6.62
C ILE A 56 -1.93 -8.42 5.39
N ALA A 57 -1.71 -7.24 4.82
CA ALA A 57 -2.44 -6.79 3.63
C ALA A 57 -2.21 -7.72 2.43
N THR A 58 -0.98 -8.21 2.24
CA THR A 58 -0.64 -9.17 1.19
C THR A 58 -1.37 -10.50 1.36
N GLU A 59 -1.33 -11.07 2.57
CA GLU A 59 -2.00 -12.35 2.90
C GLU A 59 -3.52 -12.25 2.68
N VAL A 60 -4.14 -11.14 3.12
CA VAL A 60 -5.57 -10.88 2.91
C VAL A 60 -5.91 -10.74 1.43
N ALA A 61 -5.10 -9.99 0.68
CA ALA A 61 -5.32 -9.76 -0.74
C ALA A 61 -5.22 -11.06 -1.56
N ILE A 62 -4.20 -11.88 -1.30
CA ILE A 62 -4.04 -13.21 -1.93
C ILE A 62 -5.28 -14.08 -1.64
N GLY A 63 -5.74 -14.12 -0.39
CA GLY A 63 -6.94 -14.87 0.02
C GLY A 63 -8.23 -14.37 -0.65
N ALA A 64 -8.27 -13.11 -1.11
CA ALA A 64 -9.37 -12.52 -1.87
C ALA A 64 -9.24 -12.68 -3.39
N GLY A 65 -8.22 -13.39 -3.88
CA GLY A 65 -7.98 -13.56 -5.31
C GLY A 65 -7.32 -12.35 -5.99
N VAL A 66 -6.54 -11.57 -5.23
CA VAL A 66 -5.82 -10.39 -5.73
C VAL A 66 -4.32 -10.69 -5.81
N THR A 67 -3.72 -10.51 -6.98
CA THR A 67 -2.26 -10.59 -7.15
C THR A 67 -1.60 -9.35 -6.53
N VAL A 68 -0.46 -9.53 -5.85
CA VAL A 68 0.19 -8.44 -5.11
C VAL A 68 1.63 -8.25 -5.57
N ALA A 69 2.07 -7.00 -5.68
CA ALA A 69 3.48 -6.66 -5.75
C ALA A 69 3.85 -5.71 -4.59
N LEU A 70 4.88 -6.08 -3.85
CA LEU A 70 5.51 -5.20 -2.88
C LEU A 70 6.62 -4.44 -3.59
N PHE A 71 6.43 -3.12 -3.75
CA PHE A 71 7.32 -2.25 -4.51
C PHE A 71 8.46 -1.75 -3.64
N GLU A 72 9.67 -2.11 -4.02
CA GLU A 72 10.89 -1.62 -3.38
C GLU A 72 11.47 -0.45 -4.19
N GLN A 73 11.45 0.72 -3.58
CA GLN A 73 11.90 1.98 -4.20
C GLN A 73 13.38 1.97 -4.59
N PRO A 74 13.79 2.67 -5.66
CA PRO A 74 15.16 2.70 -6.15
C PRO A 74 16.21 3.03 -5.09
N TYR A 75 15.93 3.96 -4.17
CA TYR A 75 16.89 4.29 -3.11
C TYR A 75 17.15 3.09 -2.18
N ARG A 76 16.16 2.20 -1.98
CA ARG A 76 16.32 0.98 -1.18
C ARG A 76 17.10 -0.09 -1.93
N VAL A 77 16.78 -0.30 -3.20
CA VAL A 77 17.53 -1.20 -4.09
C VAL A 77 19.01 -0.80 -4.14
N ALA A 78 19.29 0.50 -4.16
CA ALA A 78 20.65 1.05 -4.07
C ALA A 78 21.28 1.01 -2.66
N GLY A 79 20.63 0.36 -1.67
CA GLY A 79 21.14 0.22 -0.30
C GLY A 79 21.07 1.49 0.56
N ARG A 80 20.46 2.57 0.09
CA ARG A 80 20.36 3.83 0.83
C ARG A 80 19.29 3.74 1.92
N ARG A 81 19.56 4.33 3.09
CA ARG A 81 18.62 4.36 4.22
C ARG A 81 17.66 5.55 4.16
N SER A 82 18.12 6.69 3.66
CA SER A 82 17.33 7.91 3.56
C SER A 82 16.47 7.88 2.29
N PRO A 83 15.18 8.18 2.39
CA PRO A 83 14.31 8.20 1.21
C PRO A 83 14.69 9.33 0.25
N SER A 84 14.47 9.09 -1.03
CA SER A 84 14.54 10.13 -2.06
C SER A 84 13.46 11.20 -1.87
N PRO A 85 13.61 12.39 -2.46
CA PRO A 85 12.55 13.40 -2.51
C PRO A 85 11.22 12.84 -3.05
N ALA A 86 10.09 13.42 -2.61
CA ALA A 86 8.75 12.90 -2.91
C ALA A 86 8.52 12.72 -4.42
N HIS A 87 8.88 13.73 -5.25
CA HIS A 87 8.71 13.66 -6.70
C HIS A 87 9.47 12.50 -7.37
N GLN A 88 10.64 12.11 -6.81
CA GLN A 88 11.40 10.97 -7.31
C GLN A 88 10.75 9.63 -6.93
N LEU A 89 10.21 9.54 -5.70
CA LEU A 89 9.47 8.36 -5.26
C LEU A 89 8.21 8.16 -6.11
N ASP A 90 7.51 9.26 -6.40
CA ASP A 90 6.29 9.27 -7.21
C ASP A 90 6.59 8.88 -8.67
N ALA A 91 7.63 9.46 -9.28
CA ALA A 91 8.03 9.12 -10.64
C ALA A 91 8.46 7.65 -10.79
N ALA A 92 9.23 7.12 -9.83
CA ALA A 92 9.63 5.72 -9.83
C ALA A 92 8.42 4.78 -9.68
N TRP A 93 7.48 5.14 -8.81
CA TRP A 93 6.25 4.38 -8.59
C TRP A 93 5.37 4.33 -9.84
N VAL A 94 5.16 5.47 -10.50
CA VAL A 94 4.36 5.55 -11.73
C VAL A 94 5.00 4.70 -12.83
N ALA A 95 6.30 4.87 -13.10
CA ALA A 95 7.00 4.10 -14.11
C ALA A 95 6.94 2.58 -13.85
N GLY A 96 7.19 2.15 -12.60
CA GLY A 96 7.09 0.73 -12.26
C GLY A 96 5.67 0.18 -12.34
N SER A 97 4.66 0.98 -11.99
CA SER A 97 3.25 0.64 -12.17
C SER A 97 2.89 0.46 -13.65
N GLU A 98 3.37 1.35 -14.53
CA GLU A 98 3.16 1.26 -15.97
C GLU A 98 3.78 -0.01 -16.55
N GLU A 99 5.01 -0.35 -16.14
CA GLU A 99 5.69 -1.56 -16.59
C GLU A 99 4.94 -2.83 -16.16
N LEU A 100 4.47 -2.91 -14.91
CA LEU A 100 3.64 -4.03 -14.43
C LEU A 100 2.32 -4.14 -15.21
N ARG A 101 1.68 -3.02 -15.52
CA ARG A 101 0.44 -3.00 -16.30
C ARG A 101 0.64 -3.30 -17.79
N ALA A 102 1.78 -2.97 -18.36
CA ALA A 102 2.13 -3.38 -19.72
C ALA A 102 2.44 -4.88 -19.82
N GLY A 103 2.80 -5.51 -18.73
CA GLY A 103 3.18 -6.92 -18.59
C GLY A 103 2.15 -7.76 -17.86
N PRO A 104 2.50 -8.29 -16.67
CA PRO A 104 1.71 -9.32 -15.97
C PRO A 104 0.33 -8.85 -15.48
N TRP A 105 0.07 -7.53 -15.43
CA TRP A 105 -1.17 -6.96 -14.93
C TRP A 105 -2.00 -6.24 -16.00
N ARG A 106 -1.76 -6.53 -17.28
CA ARG A 106 -2.33 -5.79 -18.42
C ARG A 106 -3.83 -5.54 -18.33
N ASP A 107 -4.59 -6.54 -17.96
CA ASP A 107 -6.05 -6.49 -17.97
C ASP A 107 -6.66 -6.45 -16.55
N LEU A 108 -5.83 -6.27 -15.53
CA LEU A 108 -6.28 -6.26 -14.15
C LEU A 108 -6.61 -4.85 -13.67
N PRO A 109 -7.75 -4.66 -12.99
CA PRO A 109 -7.99 -3.44 -12.21
C PRO A 109 -6.87 -3.25 -11.18
N LEU A 110 -6.30 -2.04 -11.11
CA LEU A 110 -5.22 -1.73 -10.20
C LEU A 110 -5.74 -1.10 -8.91
N LEU A 111 -5.38 -1.71 -7.78
CA LEU A 111 -5.43 -1.11 -6.45
C LEU A 111 -4.03 -0.66 -6.07
N ALA A 112 -3.90 0.53 -5.50
CA ALA A 112 -2.64 1.07 -5.02
C ALA A 112 -2.66 1.21 -3.50
N GLY A 113 -1.50 1.13 -2.86
CA GLY A 113 -1.47 1.33 -1.41
C GLY A 113 -0.07 1.29 -0.85
N GLY A 114 0.01 1.24 0.45
CA GLY A 114 1.29 1.11 1.12
C GLY A 114 1.26 1.52 2.57
N ARG A 115 2.44 1.47 3.18
CA ARG A 115 2.66 1.80 4.57
C ARG A 115 3.38 3.14 4.67
N SER A 116 2.89 4.04 5.55
CA SER A 116 3.59 5.29 5.89
C SER A 116 3.95 6.11 4.64
N SER A 117 5.23 6.23 4.30
CA SER A 117 5.68 6.91 3.08
C SER A 117 5.09 6.31 1.80
N GLY A 118 4.95 4.98 1.74
CA GLY A 118 4.32 4.27 0.61
C GLY A 118 2.85 4.62 0.45
N ALA A 119 2.10 4.78 1.54
CA ALA A 119 0.72 5.24 1.51
C ALA A 119 0.60 6.64 0.89
N ARG A 120 1.52 7.55 1.24
CA ARG A 120 1.55 8.89 0.64
C ARG A 120 1.87 8.88 -0.85
N VAL A 121 2.80 8.03 -1.29
CA VAL A 121 3.09 7.84 -2.72
C VAL A 121 1.82 7.37 -3.43
N ALA A 122 1.15 6.34 -2.92
CA ALA A 122 -0.08 5.83 -3.50
C ALA A 122 -1.18 6.90 -3.61
N CYS A 123 -1.38 7.72 -2.57
CA CYS A 123 -2.35 8.84 -2.61
C CYS A 123 -2.01 9.85 -3.71
N ARG A 124 -0.76 10.35 -3.75
CA ARG A 124 -0.37 11.40 -4.72
C ARG A 124 -0.38 10.92 -6.17
N THR A 125 -0.20 9.63 -6.40
CA THR A 125 -0.08 9.04 -7.73
C THR A 125 -1.32 8.26 -8.18
N ALA A 126 -2.37 8.18 -7.38
CA ALA A 126 -3.57 7.39 -7.66
C ALA A 126 -4.16 7.69 -9.05
N ALA A 127 -4.30 8.95 -9.41
CA ALA A 127 -4.79 9.36 -10.73
C ALA A 127 -3.83 8.98 -11.86
N ALA A 128 -2.52 9.21 -11.68
CA ALA A 128 -1.51 8.93 -12.70
C ALA A 128 -1.37 7.41 -12.99
N THR A 129 -1.52 6.56 -11.96
CA THR A 129 -1.46 5.10 -12.11
C THR A 129 -2.77 4.49 -12.60
N GLY A 130 -3.87 5.26 -12.61
CA GLY A 130 -5.20 4.76 -12.90
C GLY A 130 -5.71 3.77 -11.84
N ALA A 131 -5.27 3.92 -10.59
CA ALA A 131 -5.75 3.10 -9.49
C ALA A 131 -7.24 3.31 -9.27
N ILE A 132 -7.99 2.20 -9.02
CA ILE A 132 -9.43 2.23 -8.73
C ILE A 132 -9.75 2.32 -7.24
N GLY A 133 -8.73 2.24 -6.37
CA GLY A 133 -8.84 2.38 -4.92
C GLY A 133 -7.46 2.50 -4.28
N VAL A 134 -7.39 3.11 -3.08
CA VAL A 134 -6.15 3.35 -2.35
C VAL A 134 -6.23 2.80 -0.93
N LEU A 135 -5.25 1.97 -0.54
CA LEU A 135 -5.07 1.43 0.81
C LEU A 135 -3.93 2.13 1.53
N CYS A 136 -4.21 2.81 2.62
CA CYS A 136 -3.23 3.47 3.47
C CYS A 136 -3.08 2.73 4.81
N LEU A 137 -1.91 2.15 5.06
CA LEU A 137 -1.54 1.57 6.34
C LEU A 137 -0.67 2.56 7.11
N ALA A 138 -1.14 3.03 8.27
CA ALA A 138 -0.49 4.03 9.10
C ALA A 138 -0.07 5.29 8.31
N PHE A 139 -1.03 6.02 7.81
CA PHE A 139 -0.78 7.26 7.05
C PHE A 139 -0.16 8.32 7.99
N PRO A 140 1.04 8.86 7.68
CA PRO A 140 1.72 9.80 8.55
C PRO A 140 1.17 11.21 8.35
N LEU A 141 0.08 11.56 9.04
CA LEU A 141 -0.64 12.83 8.90
C LEU A 141 0.27 14.05 9.06
N HIS A 142 1.19 13.98 10.01
CA HIS A 142 2.14 15.07 10.24
C HIS A 142 3.55 14.69 9.86
N ALA A 143 4.31 15.66 9.36
CA ALA A 143 5.75 15.52 9.20
C ALA A 143 6.41 15.48 10.59
N PRO A 144 7.54 14.76 10.76
CA PRO A 144 8.34 14.88 11.97
C PRO A 144 8.69 16.34 12.20
N ARG A 145 8.52 16.81 13.45
CA ARG A 145 8.90 18.19 13.82
C ARG A 145 10.41 18.34 13.73
N ARG A 146 10.87 19.43 13.13
CA ARG A 146 12.29 19.80 13.09
C ARG A 146 12.75 20.42 14.43
N SER A 147 11.82 21.02 15.18
CA SER A 147 12.00 21.54 16.51
C SER A 147 10.66 21.51 17.28
N PRO A 148 10.66 21.59 18.62
CA PRO A 148 9.43 21.63 19.42
C PRO A 148 8.48 22.77 19.04
N THR A 149 9.02 23.89 18.56
CA THR A 149 8.27 25.10 18.17
C THR A 149 7.88 25.14 16.71
N ALA A 150 8.32 24.16 15.89
CA ALA A 150 7.98 24.12 14.48
C ALA A 150 6.49 23.83 14.28
N GLU A 151 5.87 24.54 13.34
CA GLU A 151 4.51 24.27 12.92
C GLU A 151 4.36 22.85 12.39
N LEU A 152 3.29 22.17 12.80
CA LEU A 152 2.94 20.85 12.30
C LEU A 152 2.36 20.98 10.88
N LYS A 153 3.16 20.62 9.89
CA LYS A 153 2.66 20.54 8.50
C LYS A 153 1.79 19.29 8.36
N THR A 154 0.50 19.52 8.11
CA THR A 154 -0.43 18.44 7.82
C THR A 154 -0.27 17.92 6.39
N ARG A 155 -0.56 16.63 6.21
CA ARG A 155 -0.62 15.95 4.91
C ARG A 155 -2.04 15.51 4.57
N GLN A 156 -3.03 15.97 5.33
CA GLN A 156 -4.44 15.71 5.05
C GLN A 156 -4.81 16.02 3.59
N PRO A 157 -4.32 17.11 2.96
CA PRO A 157 -4.59 17.38 1.55
C PRO A 157 -4.16 16.28 0.57
N GLU A 158 -3.16 15.44 0.92
CA GLU A 158 -2.78 14.30 0.07
C GLU A 158 -3.86 13.20 0.07
N LEU A 159 -4.56 13.01 1.19
CA LEU A 159 -5.71 12.10 1.29
C LEU A 159 -6.96 12.71 0.63
N ASP A 160 -7.22 13.98 0.88
CA ASP A 160 -8.43 14.66 0.41
C ASP A 160 -8.45 14.81 -1.12
N ALA A 161 -7.27 14.84 -1.75
CA ALA A 161 -7.13 14.91 -3.20
C ALA A 161 -7.39 13.58 -3.92
N VAL A 162 -7.50 12.45 -3.21
CA VAL A 162 -7.77 11.14 -3.83
C VAL A 162 -9.24 11.06 -4.24
N THR A 163 -9.49 10.83 -5.53
CA THR A 163 -10.83 10.80 -6.13
C THR A 163 -11.46 9.41 -6.18
N VAL A 164 -10.71 8.37 -5.86
CA VAL A 164 -11.17 6.98 -5.79
C VAL A 164 -11.36 6.55 -4.32
N PRO A 165 -12.05 5.44 -4.04
CA PRO A 165 -12.23 4.95 -2.67
C PRO A 165 -10.92 4.78 -1.90
N VAL A 166 -10.85 5.32 -0.69
CA VAL A 166 -9.69 5.25 0.20
C VAL A 166 -10.03 4.53 1.50
N LEU A 167 -9.22 3.56 1.88
CA LEU A 167 -9.17 3.05 3.25
C LEU A 167 -7.90 3.53 3.93
N VAL A 168 -8.03 4.14 5.10
CA VAL A 168 -6.91 4.39 6.02
C VAL A 168 -7.07 3.50 7.24
N VAL A 169 -6.11 2.62 7.50
CA VAL A 169 -6.02 1.87 8.77
C VAL A 169 -5.00 2.55 9.65
N GLN A 170 -5.43 3.11 10.79
CA GLN A 170 -4.59 3.96 11.64
C GLN A 170 -4.56 3.49 13.08
N GLY A 171 -3.37 3.42 13.67
CA GLY A 171 -3.21 3.13 15.09
C GLY A 171 -3.68 4.30 15.98
N VAL A 172 -4.48 4.04 17.01
CA VAL A 172 -5.01 5.09 17.91
C VAL A 172 -3.92 5.87 18.66
N ARG A 173 -2.71 5.32 18.76
CA ARG A 173 -1.54 5.97 19.39
C ARG A 173 -0.45 6.30 18.38
N ASP A 174 -0.80 6.47 17.10
CA ASP A 174 0.18 6.81 16.07
C ASP A 174 0.76 8.22 16.34
N PRO A 175 2.08 8.35 16.57
CA PRO A 175 2.72 9.63 16.86
C PRO A 175 2.68 10.61 15.68
N PHE A 176 2.40 10.14 14.47
CA PHE A 176 2.23 11.00 13.30
C PHE A 176 0.82 11.54 13.12
N GLY A 177 -0.07 11.28 14.09
CA GLY A 177 -1.42 11.82 14.13
C GLY A 177 -2.49 10.92 13.54
N MET A 178 -3.75 11.32 13.79
CA MET A 178 -4.96 10.63 13.31
C MET A 178 -5.57 11.46 12.18
N PRO A 179 -5.60 10.92 10.94
CA PRO A 179 -6.26 11.59 9.82
C PRO A 179 -7.76 11.71 10.04
N VAL A 180 -8.35 12.74 9.44
CA VAL A 180 -9.80 12.80 9.25
C VAL A 180 -10.15 11.98 7.99
N SER A 181 -11.33 11.35 7.99
CA SER A 181 -11.81 10.61 6.81
C SER A 181 -11.84 11.52 5.59
N PRO A 182 -11.16 11.14 4.49
CA PRO A 182 -11.20 11.93 3.27
C PRO A 182 -12.58 11.84 2.61
N PRO A 183 -12.92 12.74 1.66
CA PRO A 183 -14.23 12.77 1.00
C PRO A 183 -14.67 11.44 0.39
N ASN A 184 -13.73 10.67 -0.15
CA ASN A 184 -13.97 9.38 -0.80
C ASN A 184 -13.47 8.19 0.04
N GLY A 185 -13.39 8.29 1.37
CA GLY A 185 -12.81 7.21 2.15
C GLY A 185 -13.17 7.18 3.62
N THR A 186 -12.62 6.20 4.29
CA THR A 186 -12.86 5.91 5.70
C THR A 186 -11.54 5.74 6.42
N VAL A 187 -11.48 6.21 7.68
CA VAL A 187 -10.40 5.92 8.63
C VAL A 187 -10.89 4.89 9.62
N VAL A 188 -10.30 3.71 9.58
CA VAL A 188 -10.51 2.64 10.56
C VAL A 188 -9.42 2.73 11.62
N GLN A 189 -9.82 2.99 12.86
CA GLN A 189 -8.93 3.07 14.00
C GLN A 189 -8.73 1.69 14.61
N VAL A 190 -7.46 1.30 14.80
CA VAL A 190 -7.11 0.02 15.42
C VAL A 190 -6.23 0.26 16.65
N ALA A 191 -6.19 -0.68 17.58
CA ALA A 191 -5.29 -0.62 18.72
C ALA A 191 -3.82 -0.59 18.26
N GLY A 192 -2.99 0.24 18.90
CA GLY A 192 -1.56 0.29 18.64
C GLY A 192 -1.07 1.65 18.15
N ASP A 193 0.15 1.62 17.63
CA ASP A 193 0.91 2.77 17.15
C ASP A 193 1.12 2.71 15.62
N HIS A 194 2.08 3.49 15.11
CA HIS A 194 2.47 3.52 13.70
C HIS A 194 2.90 2.17 13.10
N GLY A 195 3.16 1.17 13.94
CA GLY A 195 3.56 -0.18 13.51
C GLY A 195 2.42 -1.12 13.18
N LEU A 196 1.17 -0.79 13.56
CA LEU A 196 -0.05 -1.60 13.39
C LEU A 196 0.12 -3.06 13.86
N ARG A 197 0.88 -3.30 14.95
CA ARG A 197 1.24 -4.65 15.40
C ARG A 197 0.33 -5.17 16.51
N ALA A 198 -0.35 -4.26 17.24
CA ALA A 198 -1.09 -4.61 18.45
C ALA A 198 -2.39 -5.35 18.16
N ASP A 199 -3.04 -5.06 17.03
CA ASP A 199 -4.29 -5.72 16.63
C ASP A 199 -4.25 -6.11 15.15
N ARG A 200 -3.53 -7.18 14.87
CA ARG A 200 -3.37 -7.71 13.51
C ARG A 200 -4.69 -8.21 12.92
N ALA A 201 -5.58 -8.70 13.77
CA ALA A 201 -6.89 -9.20 13.35
C ALA A 201 -7.79 -8.06 12.86
N ALA A 202 -7.83 -6.93 13.59
CA ALA A 202 -8.59 -5.75 13.15
C ALA A 202 -8.02 -5.15 11.86
N VAL A 203 -6.68 -5.09 11.70
CA VAL A 203 -6.04 -4.67 10.44
C VAL A 203 -6.48 -5.58 9.29
N ALA A 204 -6.43 -6.90 9.47
CA ALA A 204 -6.82 -7.86 8.45
C ALA A 204 -8.31 -7.76 8.10
N ALA A 205 -9.18 -7.56 9.09
CA ALA A 205 -10.62 -7.40 8.87
C ALA A 205 -10.94 -6.15 8.04
N ALA A 206 -10.37 -5.00 8.41
CA ALA A 206 -10.58 -3.75 7.69
C ALA A 206 -10.09 -3.83 6.23
N VAL A 207 -8.91 -4.44 6.00
CA VAL A 207 -8.38 -4.64 4.65
C VAL A 207 -9.27 -5.57 3.83
N ARG A 208 -9.77 -6.66 4.42
CA ARG A 208 -10.65 -7.63 3.75
C ARG A 208 -11.95 -6.98 3.31
N GLU A 209 -12.64 -6.31 4.23
CA GLU A 209 -13.92 -5.64 3.96
C GLU A 209 -13.77 -4.63 2.81
N TRP A 210 -12.74 -3.80 2.87
CA TRP A 210 -12.48 -2.83 1.81
C TRP A 210 -12.16 -3.50 0.46
N LEU A 211 -11.34 -4.56 0.44
CA LEU A 211 -11.03 -5.29 -0.79
C LEU A 211 -12.28 -5.90 -1.42
N GLU A 212 -13.15 -6.53 -0.63
CA GLU A 212 -14.41 -7.11 -1.10
C GLU A 212 -15.30 -6.07 -1.77
N GLU A 213 -15.39 -4.87 -1.19
CA GLU A 213 -16.10 -3.74 -1.81
C GLU A 213 -15.47 -3.32 -3.14
N GLN A 214 -14.14 -3.18 -3.21
CA GLN A 214 -13.49 -2.75 -4.44
C GLN A 214 -13.63 -3.79 -5.56
N LEU A 215 -13.50 -5.07 -5.23
CA LEU A 215 -13.68 -6.17 -6.18
C LEU A 215 -15.12 -6.23 -6.71
N SER A 216 -16.12 -6.08 -5.84
CA SER A 216 -17.52 -6.03 -6.26
C SER A 216 -17.83 -4.87 -7.21
N ARG A 217 -17.22 -3.71 -6.96
CA ARG A 217 -17.34 -2.53 -7.84
C ARG A 217 -16.66 -2.74 -9.20
N ALA A 218 -15.50 -3.43 -9.22
CA ALA A 218 -14.79 -3.75 -10.44
C ALA A 218 -15.58 -4.72 -11.32
N ASP A 219 -16.12 -5.79 -10.73
CA ASP A 219 -16.94 -6.79 -11.44
C ASP A 219 -18.21 -6.17 -12.06
N GLY A 220 -18.84 -5.23 -11.35
CA GLY A 220 -20.01 -4.50 -11.86
C GLY A 220 -19.71 -3.51 -13.00
N ARG A 221 -18.45 -3.13 -13.23
CA ARG A 221 -18.03 -2.29 -14.37
C ARG A 221 -17.74 -3.09 -15.64
N THR A 222 -17.28 -4.34 -15.49
CA THR A 222 -16.99 -5.23 -16.62
C THR A 222 -18.24 -5.88 -17.20
N GLY A 223 -19.38 -5.87 -16.50
CA GLY A 223 -20.66 -6.43 -16.93
C GLY A 223 -21.59 -5.46 -17.67
N ARG A 224 -21.13 -4.26 -18.00
CA ARG A 224 -21.85 -3.25 -18.81
C ARG A 224 -21.08 -2.96 -20.08
#